data_a36a46a4740f7bff3845b8e12cc63193
#
_entry.id   a36a46a4740f7bff3845b8e12cc63193
#
_cell.length_a   1.000
_cell.length_b   1.000
_cell.length_c   1.000
_cell.angle_alpha   90.00
_cell.angle_beta   90.00
_cell.angle_gamma   90.00
#
_symmetry.space_group_name_H-M   'P 1'
#
loop_
_entity.id
_entity.type
_entity.pdbx_description
1 polymer ?
#
loop_
_entity_poly.entity_id
_entity_poly.type
_entity_poly.pdbx_seq_one_letter_code
_entity_poly.pdbx_strand_id
1 'polypeptide(L)'
;MDRRVSGKDKNLNIVIALIIFGIIVLIHEFGHFLFAKLSGVKVVEFSVGMGPRIFSVKGKETRYSLKLLPLGGSCAMYGEDEDEDAPGSFNSAPLLGRIATIAAGPVFNFILAFLVAIFIVANVGVDKPVISGFVSGLPAESSGLMVGDEIEKINGRDIFFYRSVSTYLFMNQGKDITLTVKRNNEKQTITVTPMYNEEYSQYMIGIKSSGYEKLKNPFSVLKYSVLEVKYTISMTVDSLIYLLRGRARASEISGPVGIVNMIGTTVNESKPYGIFVVLLSLSQMVLLLSANLGVMNLLPLPALDGGRLIFLFLEAIFRRPLNRKVEGYIHFAGFALLMILMVFVMFNDIRKII
;
A
#
# COMPACT_ATOMS: atom_id res chain seq x y z
N MET A 1 26.40 18.66 -2.48
CA MET A 1 26.29 19.56 -3.66
C MET A 1 24.81 19.82 -3.87
N ASP A 2 24.35 20.91 -3.26
CA ASP A 2 22.93 21.27 -3.13
C ASP A 2 22.41 21.79 -4.49
N ARG A 3 21.85 20.88 -5.32
CA ARG A 3 21.16 21.30 -6.55
C ARG A 3 19.78 21.81 -6.15
N ARG A 4 19.63 23.10 -5.97
CA ARG A 4 18.30 23.75 -5.84
C ARG A 4 17.45 23.30 -7.01
N VAL A 5 16.43 22.48 -6.72
CA VAL A 5 15.43 22.00 -7.69
C VAL A 5 14.79 23.23 -8.34
N SER A 6 14.86 23.33 -9.67
CA SER A 6 14.26 24.42 -10.42
C SER A 6 12.75 24.49 -10.16
N GLY A 7 12.16 25.69 -10.12
CA GLY A 7 10.71 25.84 -9.93
C GLY A 7 9.87 25.07 -10.95
N LYS A 8 10.37 24.87 -12.18
CA LYS A 8 9.74 24.05 -13.22
C LYS A 8 9.72 22.55 -12.83
N ASP A 9 10.80 22.05 -12.22
CA ASP A 9 10.86 20.65 -11.78
C ASP A 9 9.88 20.39 -10.61
N LYS A 10 9.69 21.36 -9.70
CA LYS A 10 8.72 21.26 -8.61
C LYS A 10 7.28 21.12 -9.14
N ASN A 11 6.90 21.94 -10.14
CA ASN A 11 5.55 21.86 -10.72
C ASN A 11 5.33 20.52 -11.45
N LEU A 12 6.32 20.01 -12.18
CA LEU A 12 6.25 18.72 -12.84
C LEU A 12 6.06 17.57 -11.83
N ASN A 13 6.81 17.60 -10.72
CA ASN A 13 6.71 16.58 -9.68
C ASN A 13 5.32 16.54 -9.02
N ILE A 14 4.70 17.70 -8.80
CA ILE A 14 3.33 17.80 -8.30
C ILE A 14 2.35 17.18 -9.31
N VAL A 15 2.48 17.49 -10.60
CA VAL A 15 1.61 16.93 -11.64
C VAL A 15 1.76 15.40 -11.71
N ILE A 16 2.98 14.87 -11.66
CA ILE A 16 3.22 13.41 -11.64
C ILE A 16 2.56 12.77 -10.42
N ALA A 17 2.71 13.37 -9.23
CA ALA A 17 2.10 12.86 -8.02
C ALA A 17 0.56 12.86 -8.13
N LEU A 18 -0.04 13.92 -8.65
CA LEU A 18 -1.49 14.01 -8.85
C LEU A 18 -2.00 12.95 -9.86
N ILE A 19 -1.23 12.68 -10.93
CA ILE A 19 -1.57 11.61 -11.88
C ILE A 19 -1.52 10.24 -11.20
N ILE A 20 -0.46 9.95 -10.43
CA ILE A 20 -0.33 8.67 -9.71
C ILE A 20 -1.50 8.49 -8.73
N PHE A 21 -1.77 9.48 -7.88
CA PHE A 21 -2.90 9.43 -6.95
C PHE A 21 -4.23 9.28 -7.69
N GLY A 22 -4.42 10.06 -8.76
CA GLY A 22 -5.63 10.01 -9.59
C GLY A 22 -5.87 8.60 -10.15
N ILE A 23 -4.84 7.93 -10.67
CA ILE A 23 -4.95 6.56 -11.19
C ILE A 23 -5.31 5.58 -10.07
N ILE A 24 -4.63 5.64 -8.93
CA ILE A 24 -4.86 4.71 -7.81
C ILE A 24 -6.29 4.84 -7.28
N VAL A 25 -6.76 6.08 -7.08
CA VAL A 25 -8.12 6.33 -6.61
C VAL A 25 -9.16 5.99 -7.68
N LEU A 26 -8.92 6.32 -8.94
CA LEU A 26 -9.81 5.96 -10.05
C LEU A 26 -10.04 4.44 -10.11
N ILE A 27 -9.00 3.64 -9.97
CA ILE A 27 -9.09 2.18 -9.97
C ILE A 27 -9.85 1.68 -8.73
N HIS A 28 -9.63 2.29 -7.58
CA HIS A 28 -10.38 2.01 -6.36
C HIS A 28 -11.89 2.25 -6.54
N GLU A 29 -12.28 3.46 -6.96
CA GLU A 29 -13.67 3.82 -7.21
C GLU A 29 -14.30 2.98 -8.32
N PHE A 30 -13.50 2.60 -9.33
CA PHE A 30 -13.96 1.71 -10.40
C PHE A 30 -14.31 0.33 -9.87
N GLY A 31 -13.62 -0.17 -8.84
CA GLY A 31 -14.00 -1.41 -8.15
C GLY A 31 -15.41 -1.34 -7.58
N HIS A 32 -15.72 -0.29 -6.81
CA HIS A 32 -17.05 -0.03 -6.27
C HIS A 32 -18.09 0.09 -7.39
N PHE A 33 -17.80 0.90 -8.40
CA PHE A 33 -18.67 1.13 -9.54
C PHE A 33 -19.05 -0.17 -10.25
N LEU A 34 -18.07 -0.99 -10.58
CA LEU A 34 -18.29 -2.23 -11.30
C LEU A 34 -19.17 -3.20 -10.50
N PHE A 35 -18.85 -3.41 -9.24
CA PHE A 35 -19.58 -4.36 -8.39
C PHE A 35 -20.94 -3.83 -7.96
N ALA A 36 -21.13 -2.52 -7.81
CA ALA A 36 -22.44 -1.91 -7.63
C ALA A 36 -23.36 -2.24 -8.81
N LYS A 37 -22.87 -2.02 -10.05
CA LYS A 37 -23.62 -2.35 -11.26
C LYS A 37 -23.93 -3.84 -11.39
N LEU A 38 -22.98 -4.71 -11.09
CA LEU A 38 -23.19 -6.18 -11.10
C LEU A 38 -24.20 -6.63 -10.05
N SER A 39 -24.30 -5.90 -8.94
CA SER A 39 -25.24 -6.17 -7.85
C SER A 39 -26.63 -5.52 -8.06
N GLY A 40 -26.85 -4.85 -9.20
CA GLY A 40 -28.12 -4.17 -9.52
C GLY A 40 -28.30 -2.82 -8.82
N VAL A 41 -27.23 -2.28 -8.22
CA VAL A 41 -27.26 -0.97 -7.56
C VAL A 41 -27.07 0.15 -8.58
N LYS A 42 -27.92 1.18 -8.52
CA LYS A 42 -27.82 2.36 -9.36
C LYS A 42 -26.68 3.26 -8.86
N VAL A 43 -25.71 3.55 -9.71
CA VAL A 43 -24.67 4.54 -9.42
C VAL A 43 -25.12 5.90 -9.96
N VAL A 44 -25.39 6.83 -9.06
CA VAL A 44 -25.86 8.17 -9.40
C VAL A 44 -24.75 9.02 -9.99
N GLU A 45 -23.57 9.01 -9.37
CA GLU A 45 -22.40 9.74 -9.85
C GLU A 45 -21.12 8.91 -9.67
N PHE A 46 -20.31 8.89 -10.71
CA PHE A 46 -18.93 8.40 -10.67
C PHE A 46 -18.01 9.59 -10.94
N SER A 47 -17.17 9.96 -9.99
CA SER A 47 -16.34 11.15 -10.13
C SER A 47 -14.87 10.89 -9.84
N VAL A 48 -14.02 11.58 -10.60
CA VAL A 48 -12.58 11.72 -10.33
C VAL A 48 -12.37 13.10 -9.68
N GLY A 49 -11.70 13.10 -8.53
CA GLY A 49 -11.49 14.33 -7.74
C GLY A 49 -12.62 14.62 -6.75
N MET A 50 -12.43 15.67 -5.96
CA MET A 50 -13.34 16.17 -4.94
C MET A 50 -13.70 17.65 -5.18
N GLY A 51 -14.75 18.13 -4.51
CA GLY A 51 -15.19 19.53 -4.57
C GLY A 51 -16.12 19.85 -5.74
N PRO A 52 -16.14 21.11 -6.22
CA PRO A 52 -17.01 21.53 -7.32
C PRO A 52 -16.71 20.79 -8.63
N ARG A 53 -17.76 20.54 -9.43
CA ARG A 53 -17.62 19.92 -10.76
C ARG A 53 -17.04 20.92 -11.75
N ILE A 54 -15.95 20.53 -12.44
CA ILE A 54 -15.39 21.28 -13.57
C ILE A 54 -16.09 20.84 -14.85
N PHE A 55 -16.25 19.52 -15.03
CA PHE A 55 -16.83 18.93 -16.20
C PHE A 55 -17.70 17.73 -15.81
N SER A 56 -18.83 17.54 -16.47
CA SER A 56 -19.65 16.35 -16.27
C SER A 56 -20.42 15.96 -17.53
N VAL A 57 -20.55 14.63 -17.73
CA VAL A 57 -21.38 14.04 -18.77
C VAL A 57 -22.44 13.16 -18.11
N LYS A 58 -23.70 13.36 -18.46
CA LYS A 58 -24.80 12.54 -17.97
C LYS A 58 -24.98 11.35 -18.91
N GLY A 59 -24.68 10.15 -18.42
CA GLY A 59 -25.04 8.89 -19.09
C GLY A 59 -26.53 8.58 -18.91
N LYS A 60 -26.95 7.38 -19.30
CA LYS A 60 -28.36 6.93 -19.15
C LYS A 60 -28.78 6.91 -17.68
N GLU A 61 -27.89 6.47 -16.79
CA GLU A 61 -28.17 6.27 -15.37
C GLU A 61 -27.13 6.98 -14.48
N THR A 62 -25.87 6.95 -14.88
CA THR A 62 -24.75 7.48 -14.10
C THR A 62 -24.25 8.80 -14.67
N ARG A 63 -24.01 9.78 -13.81
CA ARG A 63 -23.28 11.01 -14.18
C ARG A 63 -21.79 10.75 -13.97
N TYR A 64 -20.98 11.01 -14.99
CA TYR A 64 -19.53 10.96 -14.93
C TYR A 64 -19.00 12.38 -14.75
N SER A 65 -18.22 12.64 -13.70
CA SER A 65 -17.78 13.99 -13.34
C SER A 65 -16.28 14.07 -13.11
N LEU A 66 -15.69 15.18 -13.53
CA LEU A 66 -14.35 15.61 -13.13
C LEU A 66 -14.51 16.80 -12.16
N LYS A 67 -13.94 16.70 -10.97
CA LYS A 67 -14.04 17.71 -9.91
C LYS A 67 -12.71 18.46 -9.74
N LEU A 68 -12.77 19.62 -9.10
CA LEU A 68 -11.69 20.61 -9.07
C LEU A 68 -10.44 20.12 -8.35
N LEU A 69 -10.59 19.43 -7.23
CA LEU A 69 -9.47 18.94 -6.46
C LEU A 69 -9.12 17.52 -6.95
N PRO A 70 -7.95 17.28 -7.55
CA PRO A 70 -7.55 15.97 -8.05
C PRO A 70 -7.11 15.02 -6.92
N LEU A 71 -7.73 15.17 -5.75
CA LEU A 71 -7.54 14.35 -4.56
C LEU A 71 -8.79 13.50 -4.37
N GLY A 72 -8.63 12.18 -4.47
CA GLY A 72 -9.74 11.26 -4.27
C GLY A 72 -10.64 11.05 -5.49
N GLY A 73 -11.76 10.44 -5.23
CA GLY A 73 -12.85 10.16 -6.17
C GLY A 73 -14.13 9.90 -5.39
N SER A 74 -15.21 9.57 -6.07
CA SER A 74 -16.41 9.06 -5.42
C SER A 74 -17.27 8.25 -6.38
N CYS A 75 -17.80 7.13 -5.87
CA CYS A 75 -18.82 6.32 -6.50
C CYS A 75 -20.10 6.45 -5.66
N ALA A 76 -20.93 7.47 -5.96
CA ALA A 76 -22.16 7.71 -5.22
C ALA A 76 -23.24 6.72 -5.66
N MET A 77 -23.62 5.83 -4.76
CA MET A 77 -24.65 4.83 -4.98
C MET A 77 -26.01 5.32 -4.47
N TYR A 78 -27.06 4.96 -5.18
CA TYR A 78 -28.41 5.36 -4.80
C TYR A 78 -28.82 4.68 -3.48
N GLY A 79 -29.34 5.45 -2.54
CA GLY A 79 -29.81 4.96 -1.23
C GLY A 79 -28.72 4.41 -0.31
N GLU A 80 -27.45 4.78 -0.52
CA GLU A 80 -26.32 4.29 0.29
C GLU A 80 -26.33 4.86 1.71
N ASP A 81 -26.59 6.19 1.82
CA ASP A 81 -26.60 6.93 3.08
C ASP A 81 -28.02 7.29 3.55
N GLU A 82 -29.05 6.83 2.84
CA GLU A 82 -30.45 7.12 3.09
C GLU A 82 -31.23 5.89 3.50
N ASP A 83 -32.33 6.06 4.27
CA ASP A 83 -33.24 4.98 4.65
C ASP A 83 -34.20 4.63 3.47
N GLU A 84 -33.66 4.46 2.26
CA GLU A 84 -34.44 4.16 1.07
C GLU A 84 -34.25 2.70 0.63
N ASP A 85 -35.33 1.90 0.69
CA ASP A 85 -35.38 0.52 0.21
C ASP A 85 -35.99 0.43 -1.21
N ALA A 86 -35.87 1.49 -2.02
CA ALA A 86 -36.39 1.53 -3.37
C ALA A 86 -35.59 0.57 -4.31
N PRO A 87 -36.24 0.03 -5.36
CA PRO A 87 -35.57 -0.83 -6.31
C PRO A 87 -34.34 -0.17 -6.95
N GLY A 88 -33.20 -0.83 -6.85
CA GLY A 88 -31.91 -0.31 -7.32
C GLY A 88 -31.16 0.53 -6.29
N SER A 89 -31.65 0.68 -5.05
CA SER A 89 -30.87 1.26 -3.96
C SER A 89 -29.80 0.28 -3.47
N PHE A 90 -28.72 0.80 -2.89
CA PHE A 90 -27.69 -0.02 -2.25
C PHE A 90 -28.27 -0.93 -1.18
N ASN A 91 -29.21 -0.41 -0.42
CA ASN A 91 -29.84 -1.11 0.69
C ASN A 91 -30.79 -2.23 0.26
N SER A 92 -31.42 -2.12 -0.92
CA SER A 92 -32.27 -3.18 -1.48
C SER A 92 -31.48 -4.33 -2.14
N ALA A 93 -30.17 -4.15 -2.36
CA ALA A 93 -29.32 -5.17 -2.95
C ALA A 93 -29.07 -6.32 -1.96
N PRO A 94 -28.87 -7.57 -2.47
CA PRO A 94 -28.51 -8.70 -1.62
C PRO A 94 -27.26 -8.40 -0.77
N LEU A 95 -27.25 -8.88 0.48
CA LEU A 95 -26.15 -8.59 1.42
C LEU A 95 -24.77 -8.95 0.86
N LEU A 96 -24.63 -10.10 0.17
CA LEU A 96 -23.37 -10.47 -0.49
C LEU A 96 -22.99 -9.49 -1.60
N GLY A 97 -23.97 -8.95 -2.33
CA GLY A 97 -23.73 -7.91 -3.34
C GLY A 97 -23.21 -6.61 -2.71
N ARG A 98 -23.79 -6.21 -1.57
CA ARG A 98 -23.31 -5.04 -0.81
C ARG A 98 -21.89 -5.23 -0.27
N ILE A 99 -21.61 -6.39 0.32
CA ILE A 99 -20.25 -6.74 0.79
C ILE A 99 -19.27 -6.74 -0.37
N ALA A 100 -19.61 -7.38 -1.50
CA ALA A 100 -18.77 -7.41 -2.69
C ALA A 100 -18.53 -6.01 -3.25
N THR A 101 -19.54 -5.14 -3.27
CA THR A 101 -19.43 -3.76 -3.74
C THR A 101 -18.46 -2.96 -2.89
N ILE A 102 -18.57 -3.02 -1.55
CA ILE A 102 -17.66 -2.28 -0.68
C ILE A 102 -16.24 -2.88 -0.70
N ALA A 103 -16.10 -4.20 -0.69
CA ALA A 103 -14.78 -4.84 -0.74
C ALA A 103 -14.05 -4.64 -2.09
N ALA A 104 -14.79 -4.37 -3.18
CA ALA A 104 -14.22 -4.25 -4.51
C ALA A 104 -13.23 -3.09 -4.65
N GLY A 105 -13.44 -1.95 -3.98
CA GLY A 105 -12.49 -0.84 -4.00
C GLY A 105 -11.08 -1.27 -3.57
N PRO A 106 -10.88 -1.73 -2.33
CA PRO A 106 -9.60 -2.24 -1.86
C PRO A 106 -9.04 -3.39 -2.71
N VAL A 107 -9.88 -4.33 -3.15
CA VAL A 107 -9.45 -5.45 -4.00
C VAL A 107 -8.89 -4.96 -5.34
N PHE A 108 -9.49 -3.95 -5.96
CA PHE A 108 -8.98 -3.37 -7.21
C PHE A 108 -7.65 -2.66 -7.03
N ASN A 109 -7.38 -2.11 -5.86
CA ASN A 109 -6.05 -1.59 -5.55
C ASN A 109 -5.00 -2.71 -5.45
N PHE A 110 -5.33 -3.88 -4.89
CA PHE A 110 -4.43 -5.03 -4.92
C PHE A 110 -4.24 -5.60 -6.33
N ILE A 111 -5.29 -5.56 -7.18
CA ILE A 111 -5.17 -5.94 -8.60
C ILE A 111 -4.24 -4.97 -9.33
N LEU A 112 -4.37 -3.66 -9.13
CA LEU A 112 -3.45 -2.68 -9.70
C LEU A 112 -2.01 -2.92 -9.22
N ALA A 113 -1.82 -3.12 -7.92
CA ALA A 113 -0.52 -3.45 -7.34
C ALA A 113 0.08 -4.71 -7.98
N PHE A 114 -0.73 -5.75 -8.22
CA PHE A 114 -0.29 -6.99 -8.86
C PHE A 114 0.11 -6.78 -10.34
N LEU A 115 -0.67 -6.02 -11.11
CA LEU A 115 -0.34 -5.71 -12.51
C LEU A 115 0.98 -4.92 -12.61
N VAL A 116 1.16 -3.97 -11.72
CA VAL A 116 2.41 -3.18 -11.63
C VAL A 116 3.57 -4.06 -11.16
N ALA A 117 3.35 -4.98 -10.22
CA ALA A 117 4.36 -5.94 -9.78
C ALA A 117 4.83 -6.85 -10.93
N ILE A 118 3.94 -7.28 -11.83
CA ILE A 118 4.33 -8.04 -13.04
C ILE A 118 5.30 -7.21 -13.88
N PHE A 119 5.00 -5.93 -14.11
CA PHE A 119 5.88 -5.04 -14.87
C PHE A 119 7.26 -4.90 -14.21
N ILE A 120 7.31 -4.70 -12.89
CA ILE A 120 8.56 -4.55 -12.15
C ILE A 120 9.36 -5.85 -12.18
N VAL A 121 8.77 -6.98 -11.78
CA VAL A 121 9.45 -8.28 -11.69
C VAL A 121 9.95 -8.76 -13.05
N ALA A 122 9.20 -8.53 -14.13
CA ALA A 122 9.62 -8.88 -15.48
C ALA A 122 10.85 -8.09 -15.96
N ASN A 123 10.98 -6.83 -15.54
CA ASN A 123 12.06 -5.96 -16.00
C ASN A 123 13.27 -5.92 -15.07
N VAL A 124 13.06 -5.94 -13.76
CA VAL A 124 14.12 -5.87 -12.75
C VAL A 124 14.57 -7.25 -12.29
N GLY A 125 13.65 -8.20 -12.20
CA GLY A 125 13.90 -9.49 -11.57
C GLY A 125 13.59 -9.48 -10.08
N VAL A 126 14.22 -10.40 -9.33
CA VAL A 126 13.98 -10.62 -7.89
C VAL A 126 15.26 -10.73 -7.10
N ASP A 127 15.26 -10.15 -5.90
CA ASP A 127 16.33 -10.29 -4.91
C ASP A 127 16.06 -11.51 -4.01
N LYS A 128 16.45 -12.70 -4.47
CA LYS A 128 16.26 -13.92 -3.70
C LYS A 128 17.00 -13.85 -2.36
N PRO A 129 16.44 -14.45 -1.28
CA PRO A 129 17.04 -14.40 0.05
C PRO A 129 18.19 -15.41 0.19
N VAL A 130 19.12 -15.42 -0.77
CA VAL A 130 20.31 -16.28 -0.80
C VAL A 130 21.53 -15.51 -0.34
N ILE A 131 22.27 -16.07 0.60
CA ILE A 131 23.49 -15.47 1.14
C ILE A 131 24.62 -15.61 0.12
N SER A 132 25.14 -14.48 -0.38
CA SER A 132 26.28 -14.46 -1.31
C SER A 132 27.61 -14.20 -0.63
N GLY A 133 27.62 -13.81 0.64
CA GLY A 133 28.80 -13.50 1.42
C GLY A 133 28.47 -12.86 2.76
N PHE A 134 29.50 -12.51 3.49
CA PHE A 134 29.40 -11.87 4.80
C PHE A 134 30.13 -10.52 4.82
N VAL A 135 29.72 -9.68 5.75
CA VAL A 135 30.44 -8.46 6.12
C VAL A 135 31.30 -8.80 7.32
N SER A 136 32.62 -8.61 7.20
CA SER A 136 33.57 -8.98 8.25
C SER A 136 33.30 -8.24 9.56
N GLY A 137 33.43 -8.96 10.67
CA GLY A 137 33.20 -8.43 12.00
C GLY A 137 31.71 -8.33 12.40
N LEU A 138 30.78 -8.80 11.57
CA LEU A 138 29.36 -8.86 11.90
C LEU A 138 28.90 -10.27 12.26
N PRO A 139 27.84 -10.43 13.07
CA PRO A 139 27.48 -11.70 13.71
C PRO A 139 27.26 -12.88 12.78
N ALA A 140 26.77 -12.68 11.55
CA ALA A 140 26.49 -13.76 10.61
C ALA A 140 27.75 -14.56 10.23
N GLU A 141 28.93 -13.92 10.21
CA GLU A 141 30.21 -14.56 9.84
C GLU A 141 30.60 -15.73 10.79
N SER A 142 30.24 -15.59 12.07
CA SER A 142 30.54 -16.58 13.12
C SER A 142 29.34 -17.42 13.59
N SER A 143 28.15 -17.18 13.01
CA SER A 143 26.90 -17.80 13.46
C SER A 143 26.65 -19.22 12.97
N GLY A 144 27.49 -19.73 12.04
CA GLY A 144 27.28 -21.00 11.37
C GLY A 144 26.47 -20.91 10.07
N LEU A 145 26.09 -19.70 9.65
CA LEU A 145 25.57 -19.43 8.30
C LEU A 145 26.66 -19.68 7.25
N MET A 146 26.28 -20.10 6.06
CA MET A 146 27.21 -20.37 4.94
C MET A 146 26.74 -19.61 3.68
N VAL A 147 27.69 -19.31 2.81
CA VAL A 147 27.40 -18.82 1.46
C VAL A 147 26.61 -19.90 0.70
N GLY A 148 25.53 -19.51 0.04
CA GLY A 148 24.58 -20.40 -0.63
C GLY A 148 23.36 -20.77 0.21
N ASP A 149 23.32 -20.46 1.51
CA ASP A 149 22.11 -20.64 2.32
C ASP A 149 20.97 -19.78 1.77
N GLU A 150 19.80 -20.39 1.57
CA GLU A 150 18.56 -19.69 1.25
C GLU A 150 17.74 -19.48 2.52
N ILE A 151 17.50 -18.24 2.92
CA ILE A 151 16.72 -17.91 4.12
C ILE A 151 15.24 -18.11 3.80
N GLU A 152 14.62 -19.13 4.40
CA GLU A 152 13.19 -19.41 4.25
C GLU A 152 12.34 -18.68 5.29
N LYS A 153 12.83 -18.57 6.54
CA LYS A 153 12.08 -17.95 7.64
C LYS A 153 12.96 -17.17 8.61
N ILE A 154 12.37 -16.14 9.23
CA ILE A 154 12.91 -15.44 10.40
C ILE A 154 11.87 -15.49 11.52
N ASN A 155 12.21 -16.10 12.66
CA ASN A 155 11.29 -16.29 13.80
C ASN A 155 9.93 -16.88 13.37
N GLY A 156 9.95 -17.89 12.47
CA GLY A 156 8.76 -18.54 11.94
C GLY A 156 8.04 -17.83 10.81
N ARG A 157 8.39 -16.56 10.51
CA ARG A 157 7.81 -15.77 9.43
C ARG A 157 8.51 -16.08 8.09
N ASP A 158 7.73 -16.37 7.04
CA ASP A 158 8.25 -16.64 5.71
C ASP A 158 8.99 -15.44 5.11
N ILE A 159 10.12 -15.68 4.48
CA ILE A 159 10.97 -14.71 3.80
C ILE A 159 11.01 -15.08 2.30
N PHE A 160 10.63 -14.13 1.45
CA PHE A 160 10.58 -14.33 0.00
C PHE A 160 11.64 -13.52 -0.75
N PHE A 161 12.13 -12.44 -0.13
CA PHE A 161 13.08 -11.50 -0.70
C PHE A 161 14.20 -11.19 0.29
N TYR A 162 15.39 -10.93 -0.21
CA TYR A 162 16.52 -10.56 0.64
C TYR A 162 16.22 -9.26 1.45
N ARG A 163 15.59 -8.25 0.82
CA ARG A 163 15.21 -7.01 1.50
C ARG A 163 14.23 -7.22 2.67
N SER A 164 13.49 -8.34 2.69
CA SER A 164 12.63 -8.67 3.83
C SER A 164 13.40 -8.91 5.11
N VAL A 165 14.65 -9.38 5.00
CA VAL A 165 15.55 -9.56 6.16
C VAL A 165 15.88 -8.22 6.78
N SER A 166 16.31 -7.23 5.98
CA SER A 166 16.63 -5.88 6.45
C SER A 166 15.41 -5.20 7.08
N THR A 167 14.24 -5.32 6.42
CA THR A 167 12.98 -4.78 6.95
C THR A 167 12.62 -5.42 8.31
N TYR A 168 12.78 -6.73 8.44
CA TYR A 168 12.52 -7.43 9.70
C TYR A 168 13.44 -6.95 10.83
N LEU A 169 14.74 -6.84 10.54
CA LEU A 169 15.74 -6.34 11.51
C LEU A 169 15.46 -4.92 11.96
N PHE A 170 15.08 -4.03 11.03
CA PHE A 170 14.69 -2.67 11.35
C PHE A 170 13.52 -2.60 12.34
N MET A 171 12.50 -3.44 12.15
CA MET A 171 11.30 -3.43 13.00
C MET A 171 11.50 -4.14 14.35
N ASN A 172 12.49 -5.03 14.46
CA ASN A 172 12.75 -5.85 15.65
C ASN A 172 14.14 -5.62 16.25
N GLN A 173 14.56 -4.38 16.30
CA GLN A 173 15.90 -3.92 16.67
C GLN A 173 16.49 -4.65 17.88
N GLY A 174 17.72 -5.18 17.72
CA GLY A 174 18.56 -5.74 18.79
C GLY A 174 18.07 -7.05 19.42
N LYS A 175 17.01 -7.66 18.92
CA LYS A 175 16.51 -8.94 19.44
C LYS A 175 17.14 -10.11 18.67
N ASP A 176 17.40 -11.19 19.40
CA ASP A 176 17.80 -12.46 18.78
C ASP A 176 16.83 -12.89 17.73
N ILE A 177 17.37 -13.33 16.60
CA ILE A 177 16.58 -13.86 15.48
C ILE A 177 16.96 -15.32 15.23
N THR A 178 15.95 -16.13 15.02
CA THR A 178 16.10 -17.52 14.59
C THR A 178 15.83 -17.60 13.10
N LEU A 179 16.87 -17.90 12.33
CA LEU A 179 16.81 -18.09 10.89
C LEU A 179 16.58 -19.56 10.56
N THR A 180 15.57 -19.85 9.75
CA THR A 180 15.45 -21.15 9.10
C THR A 180 16.03 -21.00 7.70
N VAL A 181 17.13 -21.68 7.44
CA VAL A 181 17.82 -21.67 6.14
C VAL A 181 17.73 -23.03 5.48
N LYS A 182 17.70 -23.01 4.14
CA LYS A 182 17.79 -24.21 3.32
C LYS A 182 19.21 -24.30 2.78
N ARG A 183 19.91 -25.39 3.17
CA ARG A 183 21.27 -25.73 2.76
C ARG A 183 21.28 -27.15 2.18
N ASN A 184 21.73 -27.33 0.95
CA ASN A 184 21.77 -28.65 0.28
C ASN A 184 20.43 -29.40 0.36
N ASN A 185 19.32 -28.69 0.22
CA ASN A 185 17.95 -29.23 0.31
C ASN A 185 17.48 -29.63 1.72
N GLU A 186 18.28 -29.43 2.75
CA GLU A 186 17.96 -29.67 4.16
C GLU A 186 17.68 -28.34 4.88
N LYS A 187 16.77 -28.36 5.85
CA LYS A 187 16.46 -27.19 6.66
C LYS A 187 17.32 -27.17 7.92
N GLN A 188 17.96 -26.06 8.17
CA GLN A 188 18.76 -25.81 9.35
C GLN A 188 18.22 -24.56 10.08
N THR A 189 18.33 -24.59 11.40
CA THR A 189 17.90 -23.47 12.25
C THR A 189 19.11 -22.87 12.93
N ILE A 190 19.35 -21.58 12.72
CA ILE A 190 20.52 -20.87 13.21
C ILE A 190 20.04 -19.60 13.93
N THR A 191 20.50 -19.40 15.15
CA THR A 191 20.18 -18.18 15.92
C THR A 191 21.32 -17.18 15.77
N VAL A 192 20.95 -15.93 15.49
CA VAL A 192 21.90 -14.82 15.31
C VAL A 192 21.40 -13.63 16.12
N THR A 193 22.28 -13.00 16.88
CA THR A 193 22.00 -11.74 17.59
C THR A 193 22.46 -10.58 16.72
N PRO A 194 21.54 -9.73 16.21
CA PRO A 194 21.91 -8.56 15.41
C PRO A 194 22.75 -7.57 16.22
N MET A 195 23.79 -7.00 15.59
CA MET A 195 24.64 -5.98 16.18
C MET A 195 24.34 -4.62 15.57
N TYR A 196 24.37 -3.56 16.42
CA TYR A 196 24.23 -2.18 15.92
C TYR A 196 25.50 -1.77 15.17
N ASN A 197 25.32 -1.33 13.94
CA ASN A 197 26.41 -0.80 13.11
C ASN A 197 26.28 0.72 13.06
N GLU A 198 27.32 1.43 13.55
CA GLU A 198 27.34 2.89 13.62
C GLU A 198 27.40 3.55 12.24
N GLU A 199 28.12 2.95 11.29
CA GLU A 199 28.27 3.47 9.93
C GLU A 199 26.92 3.54 9.19
N TYR A 200 26.08 2.51 9.37
CA TYR A 200 24.75 2.43 8.74
C TYR A 200 23.62 2.85 9.68
N SER A 201 23.94 3.20 10.95
CA SER A 201 22.98 3.58 11.98
C SER A 201 21.79 2.61 12.13
N GLN A 202 22.06 1.29 12.01
CA GLN A 202 21.03 0.25 12.09
C GLN A 202 21.56 -1.08 12.64
N TYR A 203 20.64 -1.92 13.13
CA TYR A 203 20.97 -3.29 13.52
C TYR A 203 21.14 -4.17 12.29
N MET A 204 22.23 -4.93 12.23
CA MET A 204 22.61 -5.79 11.12
C MET A 204 23.11 -7.13 11.61
N ILE A 205 22.96 -8.16 10.77
CA ILE A 205 23.61 -9.46 10.97
C ILE A 205 24.84 -9.63 10.06
N GLY A 206 24.94 -8.84 9.00
CA GLY A 206 26.13 -8.80 8.14
C GLY A 206 26.14 -9.81 6.99
N ILE A 207 24.97 -10.21 6.48
CA ILE A 207 24.88 -10.99 5.23
C ILE A 207 24.91 -10.08 4.01
N LYS A 208 25.34 -10.62 2.86
CA LYS A 208 25.33 -9.95 1.54
C LYS A 208 24.35 -10.64 0.60
N SER A 209 23.66 -9.85 -0.24
CA SER A 209 22.79 -10.32 -1.31
C SER A 209 23.59 -10.62 -2.59
N SER A 210 23.11 -11.58 -3.40
CA SER A 210 23.56 -11.76 -4.78
C SER A 210 23.02 -10.71 -5.77
N GLY A 211 22.18 -9.79 -5.28
CA GLY A 211 21.51 -8.78 -6.11
C GLY A 211 20.24 -9.32 -6.77
N TYR A 212 19.80 -8.60 -7.81
CA TYR A 212 18.58 -8.97 -8.56
C TYR A 212 18.89 -9.98 -9.66
N GLU A 213 18.12 -11.07 -9.71
CA GLU A 213 18.19 -12.10 -10.74
C GLU A 213 16.98 -11.98 -11.67
N LYS A 214 17.20 -11.85 -12.97
CA LYS A 214 16.12 -11.84 -13.97
C LYS A 214 15.49 -13.20 -14.13
N LEU A 215 14.16 -13.23 -14.13
CA LEU A 215 13.38 -14.45 -14.31
C LEU A 215 13.10 -14.68 -15.79
N LYS A 216 13.43 -15.89 -16.28
CA LYS A 216 13.20 -16.31 -17.68
C LYS A 216 11.82 -16.93 -17.89
N ASN A 217 11.24 -17.52 -16.83
CA ASN A 217 9.97 -18.23 -16.92
C ASN A 217 8.79 -17.30 -16.55
N PRO A 218 7.78 -17.09 -17.44
CA PRO A 218 6.61 -16.28 -17.15
C PRO A 218 5.84 -16.71 -15.90
N PHE A 219 5.73 -18.00 -15.62
CA PHE A 219 5.07 -18.49 -14.39
C PHE A 219 5.84 -18.06 -13.14
N SER A 220 7.18 -18.02 -13.21
CA SER A 220 7.99 -17.50 -12.11
C SER A 220 7.75 -15.99 -11.94
N VAL A 221 7.61 -15.22 -13.02
CA VAL A 221 7.25 -13.80 -12.95
C VAL A 221 5.92 -13.63 -12.24
N LEU A 222 4.88 -14.35 -12.62
CA LEU A 222 3.57 -14.29 -11.96
C LEU A 222 3.65 -14.66 -10.48
N LYS A 223 4.34 -15.77 -10.16
CA LYS A 223 4.55 -16.20 -8.76
C LYS A 223 5.19 -15.10 -7.92
N TYR A 224 6.32 -14.56 -8.40
CA TYR A 224 7.03 -13.54 -7.64
C TYR A 224 6.29 -12.19 -7.60
N SER A 225 5.45 -11.90 -8.59
CA SER A 225 4.56 -10.72 -8.54
C SER A 225 3.50 -10.84 -7.44
N VAL A 226 2.93 -12.03 -7.24
CA VAL A 226 2.03 -12.28 -6.09
C VAL A 226 2.78 -12.14 -4.76
N LEU A 227 4.01 -12.68 -4.69
CA LEU A 227 4.85 -12.57 -3.49
C LEU A 227 5.25 -11.11 -3.22
N GLU A 228 5.47 -10.30 -4.26
CA GLU A 228 5.74 -8.86 -4.15
C GLU A 228 4.58 -8.09 -3.51
N VAL A 229 3.35 -8.35 -3.98
CA VAL A 229 2.14 -7.76 -3.37
C VAL A 229 1.99 -8.25 -1.92
N LYS A 230 2.16 -9.56 -1.66
CA LYS A 230 2.12 -10.12 -0.30
C LYS A 230 3.16 -9.47 0.62
N TYR A 231 4.37 -9.27 0.13
CA TYR A 231 5.43 -8.58 0.88
C TYR A 231 5.03 -7.14 1.19
N THR A 232 4.53 -6.39 0.20
CA THR A 232 4.12 -4.99 0.37
C THR A 232 2.96 -4.86 1.36
N ILE A 233 1.96 -5.73 1.27
CA ILE A 233 0.84 -5.80 2.24
C ILE A 233 1.39 -6.09 3.65
N SER A 234 2.26 -7.10 3.79
CA SER A 234 2.85 -7.45 5.08
C SER A 234 3.66 -6.30 5.67
N MET A 235 4.45 -5.62 4.84
CA MET A 235 5.23 -4.45 5.26
C MET A 235 4.32 -3.30 5.72
N THR A 236 3.21 -3.07 5.04
CA THR A 236 2.21 -2.06 5.44
C THR A 236 1.61 -2.39 6.81
N VAL A 237 1.18 -3.65 7.01
CA VAL A 237 0.62 -4.10 8.29
C VAL A 237 1.65 -3.99 9.41
N ASP A 238 2.89 -4.40 9.17
CA ASP A 238 3.97 -4.29 10.17
C ASP A 238 4.27 -2.84 10.52
N SER A 239 4.27 -1.93 9.53
CA SER A 239 4.45 -0.49 9.75
C SER A 239 3.32 0.11 10.59
N LEU A 240 2.07 -0.32 10.36
CA LEU A 240 0.94 0.09 11.19
C LEU A 240 1.09 -0.43 12.65
N ILE A 241 1.49 -1.68 12.82
CA ILE A 241 1.75 -2.25 14.16
C ILE A 241 2.90 -1.52 14.84
N TYR A 242 3.96 -1.17 14.11
CA TYR A 242 5.10 -0.41 14.60
C TYR A 242 4.67 0.99 15.08
N LEU A 243 3.82 1.66 14.30
CA LEU A 243 3.21 2.95 14.64
C LEU A 243 2.33 2.85 15.89
N LEU A 244 1.41 1.88 15.94
CA LEU A 244 0.50 1.67 17.07
C LEU A 244 1.22 1.33 18.38
N ARG A 245 2.40 0.71 18.30
CA ARG A 245 3.27 0.46 19.45
C ARG A 245 4.06 1.68 19.92
N GLY A 246 3.85 2.84 19.32
CA GLY A 246 4.53 4.09 19.67
C GLY A 246 6.05 4.07 19.36
N ARG A 247 6.51 3.20 18.46
CA ARG A 247 7.92 3.09 18.10
C ARG A 247 8.32 4.04 16.97
N ALA A 248 7.34 4.46 16.15
CA ALA A 248 7.57 5.40 15.06
C ALA A 248 7.81 6.81 15.60
N ARG A 249 8.82 7.49 15.08
CA ARG A 249 9.08 8.91 15.35
C ARG A 249 8.17 9.75 14.45
N ALA A 250 7.77 10.93 14.91
CA ALA A 250 6.97 11.87 14.10
C ALA A 250 7.66 12.23 12.76
N SER A 251 9.00 12.17 12.71
CA SER A 251 9.79 12.37 11.49
C SER A 251 9.62 11.24 10.45
N GLU A 252 9.23 10.05 10.86
CA GLU A 252 9.05 8.89 9.98
C GLU A 252 7.65 8.84 9.35
N ILE A 253 6.70 9.63 9.88
CA ILE A 253 5.35 9.71 9.35
C ILE A 253 5.31 10.74 8.24
N SER A 254 4.95 10.31 7.04
CA SER A 254 4.77 11.18 5.87
C SER A 254 3.29 11.28 5.50
N GLY A 255 2.81 12.50 5.37
CA GLY A 255 1.49 12.80 4.85
C GLY A 255 1.51 13.11 3.35
N PRO A 256 0.43 13.70 2.81
CA PRO A 256 0.29 13.98 1.39
C PRO A 256 1.44 14.81 0.80
N VAL A 257 1.92 15.81 1.54
CA VAL A 257 3.01 16.70 1.09
C VAL A 257 4.33 15.93 1.08
N GLY A 258 4.58 15.09 2.08
CA GLY A 258 5.76 14.22 2.14
C GLY A 258 5.79 13.21 0.99
N ILE A 259 4.64 12.63 0.63
CA ILE A 259 4.55 11.69 -0.50
C ILE A 259 4.81 12.40 -1.84
N VAL A 260 4.28 13.61 -2.05
CA VAL A 260 4.59 14.41 -3.25
C VAL A 260 6.09 14.69 -3.35
N ASN A 261 6.72 15.06 -2.23
CA ASN A 261 8.16 15.29 -2.19
C ASN A 261 8.95 14.00 -2.50
N MET A 262 8.54 12.86 -1.93
CA MET A 262 9.16 11.55 -2.18
C MET A 262 9.08 11.15 -3.66
N ILE A 263 7.93 11.35 -4.32
CA ILE A 263 7.77 11.13 -5.77
C ILE A 263 8.72 12.05 -6.55
N GLY A 264 8.79 13.32 -6.17
CA GLY A 264 9.69 14.29 -6.79
C GLY A 264 11.17 13.90 -6.67
N THR A 265 11.60 13.49 -5.49
CA THR A 265 12.96 12.99 -5.24
C THR A 265 13.25 11.76 -6.09
N THR A 266 12.34 10.79 -6.12
CA THR A 266 12.44 9.57 -6.93
C THR A 266 12.61 9.88 -8.42
N VAL A 267 11.82 10.82 -8.96
CA VAL A 267 11.95 11.28 -10.36
C VAL A 267 13.32 11.91 -10.62
N ASN A 268 13.75 12.81 -9.74
CA ASN A 268 15.01 13.53 -9.92
C ASN A 268 16.24 12.62 -9.82
N GLU A 269 16.22 11.64 -8.92
CA GLU A 269 17.30 10.67 -8.75
C GLU A 269 17.36 9.64 -9.90
N SER A 270 16.21 9.26 -10.45
CA SER A 270 16.14 8.29 -11.54
C SER A 270 16.34 8.90 -12.94
N LYS A 271 16.06 10.21 -13.11
CA LYS A 271 16.16 10.94 -14.39
C LYS A 271 17.52 10.81 -15.10
N PRO A 272 18.70 10.86 -14.41
CA PRO A 272 20.00 10.68 -15.06
C PRO A 272 20.19 9.31 -15.71
N TYR A 273 19.44 8.28 -15.28
CA TYR A 273 19.54 6.91 -15.77
C TYR A 273 18.57 6.61 -16.93
N GLY A 274 17.81 7.61 -17.38
CA GLY A 274 16.89 7.53 -18.50
C GLY A 274 15.45 7.28 -18.13
N ILE A 275 14.55 7.53 -19.11
CA ILE A 275 13.11 7.49 -18.90
C ILE A 275 12.58 6.13 -18.43
N PHE A 276 13.22 5.04 -18.85
CA PHE A 276 12.80 3.70 -18.46
C PHE A 276 13.03 3.45 -16.95
N VAL A 277 14.15 3.96 -16.39
CA VAL A 277 14.43 3.87 -14.96
C VAL A 277 13.45 4.74 -14.17
N VAL A 278 13.10 5.93 -14.69
CA VAL A 278 12.04 6.77 -14.09
C VAL A 278 10.72 6.01 -14.03
N LEU A 279 10.30 5.37 -15.13
CA LEU A 279 9.07 4.59 -15.17
C LEU A 279 9.09 3.42 -14.17
N LEU A 280 10.20 2.70 -14.07
CA LEU A 280 10.35 1.62 -13.08
C LEU A 280 10.25 2.14 -11.64
N SER A 281 10.92 3.24 -11.34
CA SER A 281 10.89 3.84 -10.00
C SER A 281 9.50 4.35 -9.64
N LEU A 282 8.81 4.99 -10.58
CA LEU A 282 7.41 5.41 -10.39
C LEU A 282 6.47 4.20 -10.25
N SER A 283 6.73 3.11 -10.97
CA SER A 283 5.95 1.88 -10.83
C SER A 283 6.09 1.28 -9.42
N GLN A 284 7.29 1.31 -8.83
CA GLN A 284 7.49 0.90 -7.42
C GLN A 284 6.67 1.76 -6.45
N MET A 285 6.57 3.08 -6.71
CA MET A 285 5.73 3.97 -5.93
C MET A 285 4.23 3.65 -6.08
N VAL A 286 3.77 3.40 -7.32
CA VAL A 286 2.38 2.99 -7.58
C VAL A 286 2.06 1.67 -6.88
N LEU A 287 2.96 0.67 -6.94
CA LEU A 287 2.81 -0.59 -6.23
C LEU A 287 2.62 -0.36 -4.73
N LEU A 288 3.53 0.40 -4.11
CA LEU A 288 3.51 0.69 -2.68
C LEU A 288 2.25 1.44 -2.27
N LEU A 289 1.93 2.54 -2.95
CA LEU A 289 0.80 3.40 -2.61
C LEU A 289 -0.54 2.69 -2.85
N SER A 290 -0.66 1.91 -3.93
CA SER A 290 -1.88 1.16 -4.22
C SER A 290 -2.13 0.05 -3.20
N ALA A 291 -1.10 -0.74 -2.85
CA ALA A 291 -1.22 -1.75 -1.82
C ALA A 291 -1.51 -1.14 -0.45
N ASN A 292 -0.85 -0.01 -0.10
CA ASN A 292 -1.12 0.71 1.15
C ASN A 292 -2.57 1.20 1.21
N LEU A 293 -3.08 1.81 0.14
CA LEU A 293 -4.46 2.28 0.09
C LEU A 293 -5.45 1.11 0.24
N GLY A 294 -5.18 -0.03 -0.41
CA GLY A 294 -5.97 -1.25 -0.24
C GLY A 294 -6.01 -1.75 1.20
N VAL A 295 -4.85 -1.81 1.88
CA VAL A 295 -4.77 -2.21 3.30
C VAL A 295 -5.45 -1.19 4.20
N MET A 296 -5.17 0.10 4.02
CA MET A 296 -5.75 1.17 4.86
C MET A 296 -7.27 1.19 4.76
N ASN A 297 -7.83 1.06 3.55
CA ASN A 297 -9.28 1.04 3.36
C ASN A 297 -9.96 -0.22 3.93
N LEU A 298 -9.23 -1.32 4.11
CA LEU A 298 -9.75 -2.51 4.81
C LEU A 298 -9.65 -2.45 6.34
N LEU A 299 -9.00 -1.42 6.90
CA LEU A 299 -8.96 -1.26 8.35
C LEU A 299 -10.37 -1.06 8.92
N PRO A 300 -10.65 -1.62 10.11
CA PRO A 300 -11.94 -1.50 10.79
C PRO A 300 -12.16 -0.10 11.39
N LEU A 301 -11.95 0.93 10.57
CA LEU A 301 -12.08 2.33 10.99
C LEU A 301 -13.31 2.96 10.34
N PRO A 302 -14.10 3.74 11.10
CA PRO A 302 -15.19 4.51 10.52
C PRO A 302 -14.67 5.45 9.41
N ALA A 303 -15.52 5.75 8.43
CA ALA A 303 -15.22 6.50 7.22
C ALA A 303 -14.40 5.75 6.15
N LEU A 304 -13.86 4.58 6.44
CA LEU A 304 -13.20 3.70 5.47
C LEU A 304 -14.12 2.53 5.08
N ASP A 305 -13.83 1.88 3.96
CA ASP A 305 -14.59 0.71 3.47
C ASP A 305 -14.65 -0.42 4.50
N GLY A 306 -13.52 -0.68 5.20
CA GLY A 306 -13.43 -1.67 6.26
C GLY A 306 -14.40 -1.40 7.41
N GLY A 307 -14.65 -0.13 7.74
CA GLY A 307 -15.67 0.25 8.71
C GLY A 307 -17.08 -0.15 8.23
N ARG A 308 -17.41 0.14 6.97
CA ARG A 308 -18.71 -0.28 6.36
C ARG A 308 -18.83 -1.80 6.28
N LEU A 309 -17.75 -2.50 5.92
CA LEU A 309 -17.72 -3.96 5.89
C LEU A 309 -18.04 -4.57 7.26
N ILE A 310 -17.56 -3.98 8.37
CA ILE A 310 -17.91 -4.46 9.72
C ILE A 310 -19.42 -4.40 9.94
N PHE A 311 -20.07 -3.29 9.59
CA PHE A 311 -21.53 -3.17 9.76
C PHE A 311 -22.28 -4.21 8.91
N LEU A 312 -21.85 -4.46 7.67
CA LEU A 312 -22.42 -5.49 6.81
C LEU A 312 -22.16 -6.91 7.35
N PHE A 313 -21.00 -7.19 7.93
CA PHE A 313 -20.74 -8.48 8.59
C PHE A 313 -21.56 -8.66 9.87
N LEU A 314 -21.76 -7.61 10.65
CA LEU A 314 -22.65 -7.66 11.81
C LEU A 314 -24.09 -7.89 11.37
N GLU A 315 -24.57 -7.26 10.28
CA GLU A 315 -25.87 -7.54 9.68
C GLU A 315 -25.99 -9.02 9.27
N ALA A 316 -24.93 -9.60 8.66
CA ALA A 316 -24.89 -11.02 8.30
C ALA A 316 -25.05 -11.93 9.53
N ILE A 317 -24.37 -11.62 10.63
CA ILE A 317 -24.38 -12.40 11.87
C ILE A 317 -25.74 -12.28 12.57
N PHE A 318 -26.24 -11.06 12.74
CA PHE A 318 -27.50 -10.80 13.47
C PHE A 318 -28.75 -11.00 12.61
N ARG A 319 -28.60 -11.21 11.29
CA ARG A 319 -29.68 -11.38 10.30
C ARG A 319 -30.72 -10.25 10.33
N ARG A 320 -30.31 -9.05 10.69
CA ARG A 320 -31.14 -7.84 10.70
C ARG A 320 -30.28 -6.62 10.42
N PRO A 321 -30.79 -5.63 9.69
CA PRO A 321 -30.06 -4.40 9.44
C PRO A 321 -29.79 -3.65 10.75
N LEU A 322 -28.63 -3.05 10.84
CA LEU A 322 -28.27 -2.16 11.94
C LEU A 322 -28.94 -0.79 11.74
N ASN A 323 -29.03 -0.01 12.82
CA ASN A 323 -29.61 1.33 12.76
C ASN A 323 -28.70 2.25 11.94
N ARG A 324 -29.14 2.61 10.73
CA ARG A 324 -28.38 3.42 9.75
C ARG A 324 -28.02 4.81 10.27
N LYS A 325 -28.89 5.41 11.12
CA LYS A 325 -28.56 6.71 11.74
C LYS A 325 -27.35 6.60 12.65
N VAL A 326 -27.26 5.50 13.42
CA VAL A 326 -26.11 5.23 14.29
C VAL A 326 -24.86 4.98 13.45
N GLU A 327 -24.96 4.19 12.38
CA GLU A 327 -23.89 3.96 11.43
C GLU A 327 -23.40 5.28 10.83
N GLY A 328 -24.30 6.13 10.34
CA GLY A 328 -23.98 7.45 9.79
C GLY A 328 -23.25 8.36 10.79
N TYR A 329 -23.69 8.40 12.06
CA TYR A 329 -23.00 9.20 13.10
C TYR A 329 -21.60 8.64 13.39
N ILE A 330 -21.42 7.33 13.43
CA ILE A 330 -20.11 6.70 13.64
C ILE A 330 -19.18 7.02 12.47
N HIS A 331 -19.66 6.91 11.22
CA HIS A 331 -18.87 7.26 10.03
C HIS A 331 -18.51 8.74 10.00
N PHE A 332 -19.45 9.63 10.34
CA PHE A 332 -19.19 11.07 10.41
C PHE A 332 -18.13 11.42 11.46
N ALA A 333 -18.25 10.84 12.67
CA ALA A 333 -17.26 11.04 13.72
C ALA A 333 -15.87 10.55 13.32
N GLY A 334 -15.79 9.37 12.66
CA GLY A 334 -14.54 8.83 12.12
C GLY A 334 -13.95 9.72 11.04
N PHE A 335 -14.77 10.23 10.13
CA PHE A 335 -14.34 11.16 9.09
C PHE A 335 -13.77 12.46 9.69
N ALA A 336 -14.46 13.05 10.68
CA ALA A 336 -13.98 14.24 11.37
C ALA A 336 -12.61 13.99 12.04
N LEU A 337 -12.45 12.83 12.70
CA LEU A 337 -11.18 12.46 13.34
C LEU A 337 -10.06 12.29 12.29
N LEU A 338 -10.33 11.62 11.17
CA LEU A 338 -9.36 11.46 10.08
C LEU A 338 -8.97 12.80 9.45
N MET A 339 -9.91 13.74 9.30
CA MET A 339 -9.64 15.09 8.81
C MET A 339 -8.73 15.87 9.77
N ILE A 340 -8.96 15.78 11.08
CA ILE A 340 -8.09 16.39 12.10
C ILE A 340 -6.68 15.80 12.02
N LEU A 341 -6.58 14.47 11.95
CA LEU A 341 -5.30 13.77 11.82
C LEU A 341 -4.56 14.19 10.53
N MET A 342 -5.28 14.29 9.41
CA MET A 342 -4.71 14.71 8.12
C MET A 342 -4.13 16.13 8.20
N VAL A 343 -4.85 17.07 8.82
CA VAL A 343 -4.37 18.46 9.03
C VAL A 343 -3.10 18.45 9.89
N PHE A 344 -3.09 17.66 10.98
CA PHE A 344 -1.93 17.53 11.85
C PHE A 344 -0.70 16.99 11.11
N VAL A 345 -0.87 15.89 10.35
CA VAL A 345 0.22 15.26 9.57
C VAL A 345 0.71 16.21 8.47
N MET A 346 -0.19 16.93 7.79
CA MET A 346 0.17 17.91 6.77
C MET A 346 0.99 19.07 7.36
N PHE A 347 0.61 19.55 8.55
CA PHE A 347 1.39 20.58 9.25
C PHE A 347 2.80 20.06 9.61
N ASN A 348 2.90 18.82 10.08
CA ASN A 348 4.19 18.18 10.36
C ASN A 348 5.06 18.02 9.10
N ASP A 349 4.47 17.64 7.96
CA ASP A 349 5.18 17.57 6.67
C ASP A 349 5.77 18.91 6.24
N ILE A 350 4.96 19.98 6.35
CA ILE A 350 5.41 21.34 5.99
C ILE A 350 6.57 21.77 6.87
N ARG A 351 6.53 21.48 8.19
CA ARG A 351 7.63 21.78 9.12
C ARG A 351 8.94 21.06 8.80
N LYS A 352 8.86 19.88 8.14
CA LYS A 352 10.08 19.14 7.73
C LYS A 352 10.73 19.73 6.47
N ILE A 353 10.00 20.51 5.68
CA ILE A 353 10.44 21.05 4.39
C ILE A 353 10.97 22.48 4.54
N ILE A 354 10.47 23.22 5.53
CA ILE A 354 10.94 24.57 5.90
C ILE A 354 12.12 24.45 6.87
#